data_7626f3689e55499137ef932e28892f07
#
_entry.id   7626f3689e55499137ef932e28892f07
#
_cell.length_a   1.000
_cell.length_b   1.000
_cell.length_c   1.000
_cell.angle_alpha   90.00
_cell.angle_beta   90.00
_cell.angle_gamma   90.00
#
_symmetry.space_group_name_H-M   'P 1'
#
loop_
_entity.id
_entity.type
_entity.pdbx_description
1 polymer ?
#
loop_
_entity_poly.entity_id
_entity_poly.type
_entity_poly.pdbx_seq_one_letter_code
_entity_poly.pdbx_strand_id
1 'polypeptide(L)' 'MTLEQLAITLSRKPEGLRMALLNPKEDWVRELNARKVYLGRRMYFPVEVVASLLNGEQAAQEIGG' A
#
# COMPACT_ATOMS: atom_id res chain seq x y z
N MET A 1 6.55 -4.94 -5.82
CA MET A 1 7.29 -4.94 -4.54
C MET A 1 6.62 -5.87 -3.54
N THR A 2 7.38 -6.39 -2.61
CA THR A 2 6.87 -7.27 -1.57
C THR A 2 6.20 -6.46 -0.46
N LEU A 3 5.49 -7.17 0.42
CA LEU A 3 4.88 -6.53 1.59
C LEU A 3 5.92 -5.82 2.46
N GLU A 4 7.06 -6.46 2.66
CA GLU A 4 8.13 -5.86 3.46
C GLU A 4 8.68 -4.60 2.82
N GLN A 5 8.92 -4.64 1.53
CA GLN A 5 9.38 -3.47 0.79
C GLN A 5 8.36 -2.34 0.84
N LEU A 6 7.10 -2.68 0.70
CA LEU A 6 6.02 -1.71 0.79
C LEU A 6 5.96 -1.08 2.17
N ALA A 7 6.11 -1.88 3.22
CA ALA A 7 6.11 -1.37 4.60
C ALA A 7 7.25 -0.39 4.82
N ILE A 8 8.44 -0.70 4.33
CA ILE A 8 9.58 0.20 4.42
C ILE A 8 9.31 1.50 3.67
N THR A 9 8.75 1.40 2.47
CA THR A 9 8.41 2.56 1.65
C THR A 9 7.43 3.49 2.36
N LEU A 10 6.46 2.89 3.07
CA LEU A 10 5.45 3.65 3.80
C LEU A 10 5.86 4.00 5.22
N SER A 11 7.08 3.63 5.62
CA SER A 11 7.57 3.83 6.98
C SER A 11 6.68 3.19 8.03
N ARG A 12 6.19 2.00 7.73
CA ARG A 12 5.31 1.24 8.62
C ARG A 12 5.92 -0.12 8.92
N LYS A 13 5.46 -0.72 10.01
CA LYS A 13 5.88 -2.07 10.35
C LYS A 13 5.15 -3.08 9.46
N PRO A 14 5.83 -4.13 8.97
CA PRO A 14 5.20 -5.14 8.12
C PRO A 14 3.96 -5.77 8.75
N GLU A 15 4.01 -6.04 10.05
CA GLU A 15 2.88 -6.63 10.76
C GLU A 15 1.66 -5.71 10.77
N GLY A 16 1.90 -4.42 11.02
CA GLY A 16 0.83 -3.43 11.01
C GLY A 16 0.19 -3.30 9.63
N LEU A 17 1.02 -3.30 8.60
CA LEU A 17 0.52 -3.23 7.23
C LEU A 17 -0.28 -4.49 6.86
N ARG A 18 0.20 -5.66 7.28
CA ARG A 18 -0.51 -6.92 7.05
C ARG A 18 -1.89 -6.88 7.69
N MET A 19 -1.97 -6.42 8.93
CA MET A 19 -3.25 -6.31 9.63
C MET A 19 -4.19 -5.33 8.94
N ALA A 20 -3.65 -4.22 8.46
CA ALA A 20 -4.44 -3.25 7.71
C ALA A 20 -5.03 -3.86 6.43
N LEU A 21 -4.24 -4.68 5.74
CA LEU A 21 -4.71 -5.35 4.52
C LEU A 21 -5.77 -6.41 4.80
N LEU A 22 -5.68 -7.08 5.95
CA LEU A 22 -6.69 -8.07 6.35
C LEU A 22 -8.02 -7.43 6.69
N ASN A 23 -8.00 -6.21 7.21
CA ASN A 23 -9.19 -5.48 7.59
C ASN A 23 -9.08 -4.03 7.10
N PRO A 24 -9.17 -3.80 5.79
CA PRO A 24 -8.94 -2.48 5.22
C PRO A 24 -10.02 -1.49 5.64
N LYS A 25 -9.60 -0.39 6.24
CA LYS A 25 -10.49 0.68 6.70
C LYS A 25 -10.35 1.94 5.86
N GLU A 26 -9.18 2.13 5.25
CA GLU A 26 -8.90 3.31 4.46
C GLU A 26 -8.96 2.99 2.97
N ASP A 27 -9.29 3.98 2.16
CA ASP A 27 -9.46 3.77 0.73
C ASP A 27 -8.18 3.31 0.04
N TRP A 28 -7.03 3.87 0.44
CA TRP A 28 -5.76 3.48 -0.15
C TRP A 28 -5.38 2.04 0.19
N VAL A 29 -5.77 1.56 1.37
CA VAL A 29 -5.54 0.17 1.76
C VAL A 29 -6.43 -0.77 0.94
N ARG A 30 -7.67 -0.38 0.71
CA ARG A 30 -8.59 -1.14 -0.13
C ARG A 30 -8.08 -1.25 -1.55
N GLU A 31 -7.53 -0.17 -2.08
CA GLU A 31 -6.96 -0.15 -3.42
C GLU A 31 -5.76 -1.08 -3.52
N LEU A 32 -4.84 -1.04 -2.55
CA LEU A 32 -3.72 -1.96 -2.49
C LEU A 32 -4.19 -3.41 -2.42
N ASN A 33 -5.17 -3.67 -1.59
CA ASN A 33 -5.70 -5.01 -1.40
C ASN A 33 -6.35 -5.55 -2.68
N ALA A 34 -7.02 -4.67 -3.42
CA ALA A 34 -7.67 -5.05 -4.67
C ALA A 34 -6.66 -5.32 -5.78
N ARG A 35 -5.50 -4.68 -5.73
CA ARG A 35 -4.50 -4.78 -6.78
C ARG A 35 -3.30 -5.66 -6.45
N LYS A 36 -3.29 -6.26 -5.28
CA LYS A 36 -2.22 -7.17 -4.89
C LYS A 36 -2.21 -8.40 -5.79
N VAL A 37 -1.02 -8.96 -5.98
CA VAL A 37 -0.84 -10.17 -6.79
C VAL A 37 -0.18 -11.24 -5.93
N TYR A 38 -0.73 -12.44 -5.97
CA TYR A 38 -0.12 -13.57 -5.29
C TYR A 38 0.69 -14.40 -6.29
N LEU A 39 1.97 -14.58 -5.99
CA LEU A 39 2.84 -15.46 -6.74
C LEU A 39 3.33 -16.54 -5.78
N GLY A 40 2.71 -17.71 -5.85
CA GLY A 40 2.96 -18.75 -4.87
C GLY A 40 2.39 -18.36 -3.52
N ARG A 41 3.26 -18.32 -2.50
CA ARG A 41 2.86 -17.95 -1.15
C ARG A 41 3.16 -16.50 -0.81
N ARG A 42 3.73 -15.74 -1.75
CA ARG A 42 4.14 -14.38 -1.51
C ARG A 42 3.15 -13.40 -2.12
N MET A 43 2.95 -12.32 -1.42
CA MET A 43 2.09 -11.23 -1.84
C MET A 43 2.96 -10.12 -2.43
N TYR A 44 2.60 -9.66 -3.62
CA TYR A 44 3.33 -8.61 -4.32
C TYR A 44 2.39 -7.47 -4.65
N PHE A 45 2.94 -6.27 -4.66
CA PHE A 45 2.21 -5.06 -5.02
C PHE A 45 2.89 -4.42 -6.23
N PRO A 46 2.13 -4.14 -7.30
CA PRO A 46 2.70 -3.45 -8.46
C PRO A 46 3.27 -2.10 -8.07
N VAL A 47 4.50 -1.81 -8.51
CA VAL A 47 5.15 -0.54 -8.19
C VAL A 47 4.33 0.64 -8.69
N GLU A 48 3.70 0.50 -9.85
CA GLU A 48 2.88 1.55 -10.44
C GLU A 48 1.71 1.94 -9.53
N VAL A 49 1.08 0.95 -8.91
CA VAL A 49 -0.04 1.20 -8.01
C VAL A 49 0.44 1.93 -6.76
N VAL A 50 1.57 1.50 -6.21
CA VAL A 50 2.14 2.14 -5.02
C VAL A 50 2.53 3.59 -5.33
N ALA A 51 3.20 3.80 -6.46
CA ALA A 51 3.59 5.16 -6.87
C ALA A 51 2.37 6.06 -7.07
N SER A 52 1.32 5.53 -7.66
CA SER A 52 0.09 6.28 -7.88
C SER A 52 -0.56 6.69 -6.56
N LEU A 53 -0.58 5.80 -5.58
CA LEU A 53 -1.13 6.09 -4.27
C LEU A 53 -0.33 7.15 -3.53
N LEU A 54 1.00 7.05 -3.60
CA LEU A 54 1.87 8.03 -2.96
C LEU A 54 1.73 9.40 -3.60
N ASN A 55 1.65 9.45 -4.91
CA ASN A 55 1.44 10.70 -5.63
C ASN A 55 0.08 11.32 -5.30
N GLY A 56 -0.94 10.49 -5.16
CA GLY A 56 -2.26 10.95 -4.76
C GLY A 56 -2.27 11.55 -3.37
N GLU A 57 -1.59 10.92 -2.43
CA GLU A 57 -1.48 11.46 -1.08
C GLU A 57 -0.73 12.79 -1.06
N GLN A 58 0.35 12.88 -1.82
CA GLN A 58 1.10 14.13 -1.90
C GLN A 58 0.27 15.25 -2.51
N ALA A 59 -0.47 14.95 -3.56
CA ALA A 59 -1.35 15.94 -4.18
C ALA A 59 -2.43 16.40 -3.20
N ALA A 60 -3.01 15.48 -2.44
CA ALA A 60 -4.02 15.81 -1.44
C ALA A 60 -3.45 16.69 -0.34
N GLN A 61 -2.22 16.41 0.08
CA GLN A 61 -1.54 17.21 1.10
C GLN A 61 -1.25 18.62 0.59
N GLU A 62 -0.83 18.74 -0.64
CA GLU A 62 -0.57 20.06 -1.23
C GLU A 62 -1.85 20.87 -1.33
N ILE A 63 -2.94 20.25 -1.71
CA ILE A 63 -4.23 20.94 -1.80
C ILE A 63 -4.73 21.31 -0.41
N GLY A 64 -4.54 20.43 0.54
CA GLY A 64 -4.97 20.65 1.90
C GLY A 64 -4.09 21.63 2.67
N GLY A 65 -2.87 21.80 2.20
CA GLY A 65 -1.95 22.74 2.79
C GLY A 65 -2.15 24.13 2.25
#